data_d202b1aca4495e36cb832949227e1003
#
_entry.id   d202b1aca4495e36cb832949227e1003
#
_cell.length_a   1.000
_cell.length_b   1.000
_cell.length_c   1.000
_cell.angle_alpha   90.00
_cell.angle_beta   90.00
_cell.angle_gamma   90.00
#
_symmetry.space_group_name_H-M   'P 1'
#
loop_
_entity.id
_entity.type
_entity.pdbx_description
1 polymer ?
#
loop_
_entity_poly.entity_id
_entity_poly.type
_entity_poly.pdbx_seq_one_letter_code
_entity_poly.pdbx_strand_id
1 'polypeptide(L)'
;MMTKNFERITVSDIYAICHACCHYDLRQLTDEEQKKLHLDFGERDFDWKYSKKTIPVYMPKAEVTIRPGYPHCGYMAAETGEYVRQIEAFMRRA
;
A
#
# COMPACT_ATOMS: atom_id res chain seq x y z
N MET A 1 -12.89 18.74 -10.88
CA MET A 1 -11.98 18.98 -9.77
C MET A 1 -10.72 18.12 -9.84
N MET A 2 -10.85 16.82 -10.00
CA MET A 2 -9.67 15.96 -10.20
C MET A 2 -8.89 16.36 -11.45
N THR A 3 -9.57 16.72 -12.52
CA THR A 3 -8.94 17.18 -13.77
C THR A 3 -8.04 18.37 -13.54
N LYS A 4 -8.50 19.38 -12.78
CA LYS A 4 -7.69 20.56 -12.47
C LYS A 4 -6.44 20.22 -11.65
N ASN A 5 -6.52 19.25 -10.76
CA ASN A 5 -5.37 18.81 -9.98
C ASN A 5 -4.33 18.13 -10.86
N PHE A 6 -4.79 17.28 -11.78
CA PHE A 6 -3.90 16.63 -12.74
C PHE A 6 -3.21 17.64 -13.67
N GLU A 7 -3.92 18.69 -14.10
CA GLU A 7 -3.36 19.73 -14.95
C GLU A 7 -2.24 20.51 -14.27
N ARG A 8 -2.22 20.53 -12.92
CA ARG A 8 -1.19 21.22 -12.15
C ARG A 8 0.02 20.36 -11.84
N ILE A 9 -0.08 19.04 -12.07
CA ILE A 9 1.03 18.13 -11.80
C ILE A 9 2.03 18.23 -12.94
N THR A 10 3.27 18.55 -12.60
CA THR A 10 4.37 18.66 -13.57
C THR A 10 5.15 17.34 -13.66
N VAL A 11 5.99 17.22 -14.69
CA VAL A 11 6.91 16.09 -14.82
C VAL A 11 7.85 16.04 -13.61
N SER A 12 8.27 17.19 -13.10
CA SER A 12 9.11 17.28 -11.91
C SER A 12 8.40 16.71 -10.67
N ASP A 13 7.09 16.98 -10.52
CA ASP A 13 6.30 16.44 -9.41
C ASP A 13 6.20 14.92 -9.50
N ILE A 14 5.95 14.39 -10.68
CA ILE A 14 5.87 12.94 -10.90
C ILE A 14 7.21 12.29 -10.58
N TYR A 15 8.31 12.88 -11.02
CA TYR A 15 9.65 12.38 -10.71
C TYR A 15 9.89 12.37 -9.20
N ALA A 16 9.53 13.43 -8.50
CA ALA A 16 9.71 13.52 -7.06
C ALA A 16 8.92 12.44 -6.31
N ILE A 17 7.68 12.18 -6.73
CA ILE A 17 6.84 11.14 -6.14
C ILE A 17 7.47 9.76 -6.37
N CYS A 18 7.88 9.46 -7.58
CA CYS A 18 8.52 8.19 -7.92
C CYS A 18 9.82 8.00 -7.15
N HIS A 19 10.63 9.06 -7.05
CA HIS A 19 11.88 9.02 -6.30
C HIS A 19 11.62 8.71 -4.82
N ALA A 20 10.64 9.35 -4.21
CA ALA A 20 10.28 9.10 -2.82
C ALA A 20 9.82 7.65 -2.61
N CYS A 21 8.99 7.12 -3.51
CA CYS A 21 8.51 5.74 -3.42
C CYS A 21 9.65 4.72 -3.56
N CYS A 22 10.63 4.99 -4.43
CA CYS A 22 11.74 4.06 -4.68
C CYS A 22 12.84 4.11 -3.62
N HIS A 23 12.94 5.23 -2.88
CA HIS A 23 14.03 5.45 -1.92
C HIS A 23 13.56 5.45 -0.47
N TYR A 24 12.33 5.04 -0.22
CA TYR A 24 11.80 4.96 1.13
C TYR A 24 12.50 3.85 1.92
N ASP A 25 12.96 4.17 3.14
CA ASP A 25 13.62 3.20 4.00
C ASP A 25 12.66 2.64 5.05
N LEU A 26 12.13 1.46 4.79
CA LEU A 26 11.18 0.78 5.68
C LEU A 26 11.79 0.35 7.00
N ARG A 27 13.12 0.28 7.09
CA ARG A 27 13.81 -0.12 8.31
C ARG A 27 13.76 0.93 9.41
N GLN A 28 13.32 2.14 9.07
CA GLN A 28 13.20 3.23 10.04
C GLN A 28 11.96 3.13 10.92
N LEU A 29 11.02 2.23 10.60
CA LEU A 29 9.80 2.08 11.36
C LEU A 29 10.01 1.24 12.61
N THR A 30 9.50 1.74 13.75
CA THR A 30 9.51 0.97 15.00
C THR A 30 8.46 -0.14 14.95
N ASP A 31 8.58 -1.12 15.88
CA ASP A 31 7.58 -2.18 16.00
C ASP A 31 6.18 -1.62 16.21
N GLU A 32 6.05 -0.60 17.06
CA GLU A 32 4.75 0.03 17.33
C GLU A 32 4.18 0.73 16.10
N GLU A 33 5.02 1.37 15.31
CA GLU A 33 4.59 1.98 14.06
C GLU A 33 4.17 0.92 13.05
N GLN A 34 4.90 -0.19 12.99
CA GLN A 34 4.58 -1.30 12.09
C GLN A 34 3.21 -1.91 12.40
N LYS A 35 2.85 -2.03 13.66
CA LYS A 35 1.56 -2.57 14.07
C LYS A 35 0.38 -1.72 13.58
N LYS A 36 0.64 -0.46 13.26
CA LYS A 36 -0.38 0.46 12.73
C LYS A 36 -0.48 0.40 11.21
N LEU A 37 0.32 -0.44 10.56
CA LEU A 37 0.32 -0.60 9.12
C LEU A 37 -0.46 -1.83 8.70
N HIS A 38 -1.30 -1.66 7.70
CA HIS A 38 -1.94 -2.76 7.00
C HIS A 38 -1.53 -2.69 5.53
N LEU A 39 -0.89 -3.73 5.05
CA LEU A 39 -0.45 -3.84 3.66
C LEU A 39 -1.38 -4.81 2.93
N ASP A 40 -1.95 -4.35 1.83
CA ASP A 40 -2.94 -5.12 1.06
C ASP A 40 -2.44 -5.30 -0.36
N PHE A 41 -2.25 -6.54 -0.77
CA PHE A 41 -1.74 -6.86 -2.09
C PHE A 41 -2.68 -7.81 -2.82
N GLY A 42 -2.82 -7.62 -4.13
CA GLY A 42 -3.36 -8.67 -4.99
C GLY A 42 -2.31 -9.76 -5.18
N GLU A 43 -2.74 -11.01 -5.20
CA GLU A 43 -1.84 -12.14 -5.41
C GLU A 43 -1.04 -12.00 -6.71
N ARG A 44 -1.69 -11.43 -7.74
CA ARG A 44 -1.10 -11.25 -9.07
C ARG A 44 -0.41 -9.90 -9.22
N ASP A 45 -0.32 -9.13 -8.13
CA ASP A 45 0.32 -7.82 -8.13
C ASP A 45 1.84 -7.99 -8.29
N PHE A 46 2.39 -7.21 -9.21
CA PHE A 46 3.83 -7.16 -9.43
C PHE A 46 4.58 -6.75 -8.16
N ASP A 47 4.05 -5.78 -7.42
CA ASP A 47 4.66 -5.32 -6.18
C ASP A 47 4.74 -6.43 -5.13
N TRP A 48 3.76 -7.32 -5.08
CA TRP A 48 3.78 -8.44 -4.15
C TRP A 48 4.94 -9.40 -4.41
N LYS A 49 5.26 -9.63 -5.67
CA LYS A 49 6.39 -10.50 -6.02
C LYS A 49 7.70 -10.02 -5.42
N TYR A 50 7.89 -8.70 -5.38
CA TYR A 50 9.09 -8.11 -4.77
C TYR A 50 8.97 -8.00 -3.26
N SER A 51 7.80 -7.65 -2.78
CA SER A 51 7.59 -7.31 -1.37
C SER A 51 7.51 -8.52 -0.45
N LYS A 52 7.08 -9.67 -0.96
CA LYS A 52 6.86 -10.87 -0.13
C LYS A 52 8.11 -11.35 0.61
N LYS A 53 9.30 -11.07 0.08
CA LYS A 53 10.57 -11.43 0.73
C LYS A 53 11.12 -10.31 1.60
N THR A 54 10.76 -9.08 1.29
CA THR A 54 11.28 -7.88 1.95
C THR A 54 10.49 -7.53 3.20
N ILE A 55 9.17 -7.62 3.14
CA ILE A 55 8.29 -7.24 4.25
C ILE A 55 8.60 -8.02 5.54
N PRO A 56 8.75 -9.37 5.53
CA PRO A 56 9.05 -10.09 6.77
C PRO A 56 10.38 -9.69 7.40
N VAL A 57 11.32 -9.18 6.62
CA VAL A 57 12.63 -8.76 7.10
C VAL A 57 12.56 -7.36 7.73
N TYR A 58 11.91 -6.41 7.05
CA TYR A 58 11.92 -5.00 7.47
C TYR A 58 10.68 -4.57 8.23
N MET A 59 9.56 -5.26 8.05
CA MET A 59 8.31 -4.91 8.72
C MET A 59 7.57 -6.16 9.22
N PRO A 60 8.22 -6.96 10.10
CA PRO A 60 7.61 -8.21 10.56
C PRO A 60 6.33 -8.01 11.39
N LYS A 61 6.10 -6.81 11.91
CA LYS A 61 4.93 -6.52 12.76
C LYS A 61 3.75 -5.91 11.99
N ALA A 62 3.93 -5.59 10.71
CA ALA A 62 2.84 -5.08 9.88
C ALA A 62 1.87 -6.21 9.54
N GLU A 63 0.58 -5.86 9.44
CA GLU A 63 -0.44 -6.80 8.99
C GLU A 63 -0.44 -6.82 7.46
N VAL A 64 -0.41 -8.03 6.89
CA VAL A 64 -0.38 -8.21 5.44
C VAL A 64 -1.57 -9.07 5.01
N THR A 65 -2.32 -8.59 4.03
CA THR A 65 -3.42 -9.33 3.41
C THR A 65 -3.13 -9.54 1.94
N ILE A 66 -3.27 -10.78 1.48
CA ILE A 66 -3.11 -11.14 0.07
C ILE A 66 -4.48 -11.50 -0.49
N ARG A 67 -4.86 -10.86 -1.60
CA ARG A 67 -6.15 -11.09 -2.27
C ARG A 67 -5.97 -12.11 -3.40
N PRO A 68 -6.39 -13.37 -3.21
CA PRO A 68 -6.18 -14.42 -4.20
C PRO A 68 -6.81 -14.08 -5.55
N GLY A 69 -6.02 -14.21 -6.63
CA GLY A 69 -6.51 -14.00 -7.99
C GLY A 69 -6.64 -12.56 -8.43
N TYR A 70 -6.41 -11.58 -7.55
CA TYR A 70 -6.58 -10.17 -7.90
C TYR A 70 -5.26 -9.52 -8.32
N PRO A 71 -5.30 -8.64 -9.32
CA PRO A 71 -4.16 -7.81 -9.70
C PRO A 71 -4.01 -6.61 -8.77
N HIS A 72 -3.07 -5.73 -9.09
CA HIS A 72 -2.85 -4.49 -8.34
C HIS A 72 -4.15 -3.69 -8.19
N CYS A 73 -4.51 -3.39 -6.95
CA CYS A 73 -5.75 -2.67 -6.58
C CYS A 73 -7.04 -3.35 -7.06
N GLY A 74 -6.97 -4.58 -7.54
CA GLY A 74 -8.13 -5.27 -8.11
C GLY A 74 -9.23 -5.56 -7.10
N TYR A 75 -8.86 -5.97 -5.89
CA TYR A 75 -9.86 -6.23 -4.86
C TYR A 75 -10.57 -4.94 -4.43
N MET A 76 -9.83 -3.86 -4.26
CA MET A 76 -10.39 -2.57 -3.91
C MET A 76 -11.41 -2.10 -4.97
N ALA A 77 -11.10 -2.31 -6.25
CA ALA A 77 -11.97 -1.91 -7.35
C ALA A 77 -13.20 -2.82 -7.47
N ALA A 78 -13.03 -4.13 -7.30
CA ALA A 78 -14.11 -5.12 -7.46
C ALA A 78 -15.03 -5.20 -6.25
N GLU A 79 -14.47 -5.07 -5.04
CA GLU A 79 -15.19 -5.25 -3.77
C GLU A 79 -15.05 -4.00 -2.89
N THR A 80 -15.33 -2.84 -3.44
CA THR A 80 -15.11 -1.55 -2.79
C THR A 80 -15.78 -1.45 -1.41
N GLY A 81 -17.03 -1.85 -1.30
CA GLY A 81 -17.77 -1.76 -0.04
C GLY A 81 -17.15 -2.63 1.05
N GLU A 82 -16.80 -3.86 0.72
CA GLU A 82 -16.17 -4.78 1.66
C GLU A 82 -14.75 -4.30 2.04
N TYR A 83 -14.02 -3.79 1.07
CA TYR A 83 -12.69 -3.23 1.29
C TYR A 83 -12.73 -2.07 2.30
N VAL A 84 -13.69 -1.16 2.14
CA VAL A 84 -13.88 -0.03 3.06
C VAL A 84 -14.22 -0.52 4.46
N ARG A 85 -15.10 -1.51 4.59
CA ARG A 85 -15.44 -2.08 5.90
C ARG A 85 -14.23 -2.67 6.60
N GLN A 86 -13.36 -3.35 5.86
CA GLN A 86 -12.15 -3.94 6.40
C GLN A 86 -11.17 -2.88 6.87
N ILE A 87 -11.02 -1.80 6.12
CA ILE A 87 -10.17 -0.67 6.51
C ILE A 87 -10.70 -0.03 7.80
N GLU A 88 -12.01 0.22 7.89
CA GLU A 88 -12.62 0.80 9.08
C GLU A 88 -12.40 -0.10 10.30
N ALA A 89 -12.55 -1.41 10.14
CA ALA A 89 -12.33 -2.37 11.21
C ALA A 89 -10.88 -2.33 11.70
N PHE A 90 -9.93 -2.25 10.77
CA PHE A 90 -8.52 -2.15 11.11
C PHE A 90 -8.23 -0.84 11.86
N MET A 91 -8.77 0.27 11.40
CA MET A 91 -8.56 1.58 12.04
C MET A 91 -9.11 1.61 13.45
N ARG A 92 -10.23 0.92 13.72
CA ARG A 92 -10.81 0.84 15.06
C ARG A 92 -9.96 0.04 16.03
N ARG A 93 -9.21 -0.94 15.54
CA ARG A 93 -8.29 -1.72 16.37
C ARG A 93 -7.02 -0.96 16.71
N ALA A 94 -6.62 -0.09 15.82
CA ALA A 94 -5.43 0.72 16.01
C ALA A 94 -5.74 1.94 16.88
#